data_59f86a76881724ae8581e287591a099f
#
_entry.id   59f86a76881724ae8581e287591a099f
#
_cell.length_a   1.000
_cell.length_b   1.000
_cell.length_c   1.000
_cell.angle_alpha   90.00
_cell.angle_beta   90.00
_cell.angle_gamma   90.00
#
_symmetry.space_group_name_H-M   'P 1'
#
loop_
_entity.id
_entity.type
_entity.pdbx_description
1 polymer ?
#
loop_
_entity_poly.entity_id
_entity_poly.type
_entity_poly.pdbx_seq_one_letter_code
_entity_poly.pdbx_strand_id
1 'polypeptide(L)'
;MRSRTEAQAPMNGPVRSDRKDPDQRPRNQSEARGRWWNSSLLLNIGKCLILIIIIPPFLNYASLQREGQMLLPKDGLIVDIGLGQKMHLLCKGNGIPVVILDAPTGMSSDVWFHVQESVATVTKVCTYDRTGLGFSKRLMYNETSGTEKIWGTSTTGRMVDDLHQLLQAAGIPKPLILVGSELGALNSRFYSHIHDTQVSDLVLIDPIPEDLFEEDQWTDYWYGKLLPSLQARQFSAATGWSRMLLILGAIEPTITGENFSEEFMQRQKYLLSNPAHQSSAVDEHYFLNESAAQVRDISKFKPLSSRTAVSVITGESFDQQIPEHLNQMVARLQKKLLEEHYPSANHIHIKGADRRMIYKEPSAISQHLRRLVHQRQGKQ
;
A
#
# COMPACT_ATOMS: atom_id res chain seq x y z
N MET A 1 -32.29 36.71 83.54
CA MET A 1 -33.31 36.07 84.36
C MET A 1 -32.93 34.61 84.50
N ARG A 2 -32.44 34.25 85.62
CA ARG A 2 -32.91 33.28 86.64
C ARG A 2 -33.11 31.88 86.04
N SER A 3 -32.58 30.78 86.59
CA SER A 3 -31.96 30.42 87.90
C SER A 3 -31.81 28.90 87.82
N ARG A 4 -30.65 28.34 88.19
CA ARG A 4 -30.44 27.52 89.41
C ARG A 4 -31.45 26.38 89.61
N THR A 5 -31.04 25.13 89.82
CA THR A 5 -30.44 24.59 91.09
C THR A 5 -30.09 23.13 90.84
N GLU A 6 -28.84 22.62 91.11
CA GLU A 6 -28.38 21.85 92.26
C GLU A 6 -29.32 20.73 92.70
N ALA A 7 -28.83 19.44 92.77
CA ALA A 7 -28.23 18.86 93.99
C ALA A 7 -27.97 17.33 93.89
N GLN A 8 -26.75 16.94 94.21
CA GLN A 8 -26.30 15.91 95.23
C GLN A 8 -26.52 14.43 94.98
N ALA A 9 -25.38 13.78 95.04
CA ALA A 9 -25.09 12.34 95.25
C ALA A 9 -25.62 11.81 96.58
N PRO A 10 -25.58 10.48 96.90
CA PRO A 10 -24.35 9.81 97.28
C PRO A 10 -24.19 8.29 96.94
N MET A 11 -22.92 7.89 96.86
CA MET A 11 -22.23 6.69 97.32
C MET A 11 -22.98 5.34 97.51
N ASN A 12 -22.41 4.29 96.86
CA ASN A 12 -21.72 3.16 97.51
C ASN A 12 -21.25 2.12 96.43
N GLY A 13 -19.97 1.75 96.48
CA GLY A 13 -19.48 0.53 95.88
C GLY A 13 -19.68 -0.67 96.81
N PRO A 14 -19.04 -1.80 96.62
CA PRO A 14 -18.16 -2.30 95.54
C PRO A 14 -18.66 -3.62 94.93
N VAL A 15 -18.01 -4.22 93.99
CA VAL A 15 -17.51 -5.61 93.94
C VAL A 15 -16.92 -5.97 92.58
N ARG A 16 -15.70 -6.40 92.64
CA ARG A 16 -14.84 -7.02 91.66
C ARG A 16 -15.47 -8.27 91.06
N SER A 17 -15.49 -8.42 89.73
CA SER A 17 -15.36 -9.74 89.17
C SER A 17 -14.65 -9.61 87.81
N ASP A 18 -13.44 -10.12 87.76
CA ASP A 18 -12.66 -10.43 86.60
C ASP A 18 -13.46 -11.39 85.67
N ARG A 19 -13.80 -10.92 84.49
CA ARG A 19 -14.05 -11.79 83.33
C ARG A 19 -13.16 -11.33 82.19
N LYS A 20 -12.07 -12.05 82.02
CA LYS A 20 -11.25 -12.03 80.79
C LYS A 20 -12.15 -12.48 79.64
N ASP A 21 -12.34 -11.61 78.67
CA ASP A 21 -12.93 -11.93 77.43
C ASP A 21 -11.82 -12.48 76.51
N PRO A 22 -11.88 -13.77 76.05
CA PRO A 22 -10.83 -14.36 75.27
C PRO A 22 -11.23 -14.38 73.74
N ASP A 23 -11.38 -13.19 73.14
CA ASP A 23 -11.54 -13.19 71.69
C ASP A 23 -11.08 -11.86 71.03
N GLN A 24 -9.82 -11.48 71.29
CA GLN A 24 -9.09 -10.58 70.36
C GLN A 24 -8.12 -11.44 69.56
N ARG A 25 -8.66 -12.03 68.49
CA ARG A 25 -7.78 -12.56 67.44
C ARG A 25 -7.05 -11.38 66.79
N PRO A 26 -5.74 -11.44 66.60
CA PRO A 26 -5.01 -10.42 65.87
C PRO A 26 -5.52 -10.38 64.45
N ARG A 27 -6.13 -9.27 64.05
CA ARG A 27 -6.49 -8.97 62.64
C ARG A 27 -5.24 -9.16 61.80
N ASN A 28 -5.31 -10.13 60.90
CA ASN A 28 -4.26 -10.53 59.98
C ASN A 28 -3.70 -9.32 59.24
N GLN A 29 -2.56 -8.82 59.63
CA GLN A 29 -1.75 -7.86 58.86
C GLN A 29 -1.24 -8.44 57.52
N SER A 30 -1.40 -9.76 57.33
CA SER A 30 -1.04 -10.45 56.07
C SER A 30 -1.98 -10.14 54.89
N GLU A 31 -3.28 -9.90 55.14
CA GLU A 31 -4.24 -9.59 54.06
C GLU A 31 -4.06 -8.17 53.51
N ALA A 32 -3.64 -7.21 54.35
CA ALA A 32 -3.38 -5.85 53.89
C ALA A 32 -2.10 -5.74 53.02
N ARG A 33 -1.09 -6.58 53.31
CA ARG A 33 0.15 -6.63 52.48
C ARG A 33 -0.09 -7.29 51.13
N GLY A 34 -0.87 -8.33 51.06
CA GLY A 34 -1.19 -8.99 49.79
C GLY A 34 -1.99 -8.09 48.82
N ARG A 35 -2.90 -7.30 49.36
CA ARG A 35 -3.75 -6.38 48.56
C ARG A 35 -2.95 -5.17 48.05
N TRP A 36 -1.97 -4.70 48.78
CA TRP A 36 -1.06 -3.61 48.36
C TRP A 36 -0.08 -4.07 47.25
N TRP A 37 0.42 -5.27 47.37
CA TRP A 37 1.28 -5.86 46.34
C TRP A 37 0.53 -6.08 45.02
N ASN A 38 -0.69 -6.57 45.07
CA ASN A 38 -1.51 -6.76 43.89
C ASN A 38 -1.89 -5.43 43.23
N SER A 39 -2.13 -4.36 43.98
CA SER A 39 -2.44 -3.05 43.41
C SER A 39 -1.23 -2.37 42.77
N SER A 40 -0.04 -2.48 43.37
CA SER A 40 1.20 -1.94 42.80
C SER A 40 1.64 -2.73 41.53
N LEU A 41 1.45 -4.04 41.54
CA LEU A 41 1.69 -4.90 40.35
C LEU A 41 0.77 -4.51 39.22
N LEU A 42 -0.54 -4.36 39.49
CA LEU A 42 -1.52 -3.93 38.51
C LEU A 42 -1.23 -2.53 37.94
N LEU A 43 -0.80 -1.59 38.78
CA LEU A 43 -0.36 -0.26 38.38
C LEU A 43 0.89 -0.31 37.49
N ASN A 44 1.87 -1.15 37.82
CA ASN A 44 3.07 -1.31 36.99
C ASN A 44 2.77 -2.00 35.66
N ILE A 45 1.92 -3.01 35.66
CA ILE A 45 1.42 -3.64 34.42
C ILE A 45 0.68 -2.59 33.59
N GLY A 46 -0.19 -1.79 34.19
CA GLY A 46 -0.89 -0.71 33.48
C GLY A 46 0.06 0.32 32.88
N LYS A 47 1.11 0.73 33.58
CA LYS A 47 2.16 1.61 33.05
C LYS A 47 2.91 0.96 31.88
N CYS A 48 3.29 -0.30 32.00
CA CYS A 48 3.95 -1.02 30.92
C CYS A 48 3.04 -1.14 29.67
N LEU A 49 1.76 -1.43 29.85
CA LEU A 49 0.79 -1.48 28.74
C LEU A 49 0.64 -0.12 28.05
N ILE A 50 0.57 0.97 28.82
CA ILE A 50 0.52 2.33 28.27
C ILE A 50 1.79 2.64 27.45
N LEU A 51 2.97 2.27 27.93
CA LEU A 51 4.22 2.46 27.21
C LEU A 51 4.25 1.64 25.93
N ILE A 52 3.78 0.39 25.93
CA ILE A 52 3.68 -0.48 24.76
C ILE A 52 2.72 0.10 23.70
N ILE A 53 1.67 0.81 24.11
CA ILE A 53 0.71 1.44 23.21
C ILE A 53 1.25 2.77 22.65
N ILE A 54 1.97 3.57 23.46
CA ILE A 54 2.38 4.93 23.07
C ILE A 54 3.73 4.96 22.34
N ILE A 55 4.69 4.14 22.77
CA ILE A 55 6.07 4.20 22.24
C ILE A 55 6.13 3.85 20.75
N PRO A 56 5.53 2.74 20.24
CA PRO A 56 5.65 2.38 18.84
C PRO A 56 5.15 3.44 17.87
N PRO A 57 3.95 4.02 18.00
CA PRO A 57 3.47 5.05 17.07
C PRO A 57 4.33 6.32 17.14
N PHE A 58 4.80 6.72 18.32
CA PHE A 58 5.68 7.88 18.47
C PHE A 58 7.02 7.68 17.76
N LEU A 59 7.67 6.54 17.98
CA LEU A 59 8.93 6.19 17.32
C LEU A 59 8.75 6.08 15.81
N ASN A 60 7.65 5.47 15.36
CA ASN A 60 7.35 5.36 13.93
C ASN A 60 7.18 6.75 13.31
N TYR A 61 6.39 7.62 13.92
CA TYR A 61 6.18 8.98 13.44
C TYR A 61 7.50 9.76 13.32
N ALA A 62 8.33 9.76 14.37
CA ALA A 62 9.62 10.44 14.36
C ALA A 62 10.57 9.90 13.27
N SER A 63 10.59 8.58 13.08
CA SER A 63 11.38 7.93 12.04
C SER A 63 10.87 8.30 10.64
N LEU A 64 9.55 8.24 10.40
CA LEU A 64 8.96 8.56 9.10
C LEU A 64 9.24 10.00 8.66
N GLN A 65 9.21 10.97 9.58
CA GLN A 65 9.52 12.37 9.26
C GLN A 65 10.97 12.54 8.78
N ARG A 66 11.91 11.85 9.42
CA ARG A 66 13.33 11.87 9.03
C ARG A 66 13.58 11.10 7.73
N GLU A 67 13.08 9.89 7.66
CA GLU A 67 13.32 8.96 6.55
C GLU A 67 12.66 9.44 5.26
N GLY A 68 11.48 10.05 5.32
CA GLY A 68 10.77 10.56 4.14
C GLY A 68 11.53 11.62 3.35
N GLN A 69 12.47 12.33 4.00
CA GLN A 69 13.37 13.27 3.30
C GLN A 69 14.67 12.61 2.85
N MET A 70 15.20 11.68 3.66
CA MET A 70 16.50 11.05 3.40
C MET A 70 16.45 9.97 2.33
N LEU A 71 15.33 9.26 2.23
CA LEU A 71 15.16 8.09 1.35
C LEU A 71 14.53 8.42 -0.01
N LEU A 72 14.17 9.69 -0.24
CA LEU A 72 13.74 10.12 -1.57
C LEU A 72 14.89 9.88 -2.56
N PRO A 73 14.67 9.17 -3.69
CA PRO A 73 15.71 8.97 -4.70
C PRO A 73 16.32 10.30 -5.17
N LYS A 74 17.64 10.38 -5.27
CA LYS A 74 18.36 11.62 -5.58
C LYS A 74 17.95 12.26 -6.90
N ASP A 75 17.62 11.43 -7.90
CA ASP A 75 17.16 11.85 -9.22
C ASP A 75 15.62 11.93 -9.30
N GLY A 76 14.91 11.69 -8.19
CA GLY A 76 13.46 11.76 -8.10
C GLY A 76 12.98 13.21 -8.00
N LEU A 77 11.95 13.52 -8.78
CA LEU A 77 11.29 14.82 -8.79
C LEU A 77 9.94 14.74 -8.08
N ILE A 78 9.64 15.74 -7.27
CA ILE A 78 8.29 15.95 -6.74
C ILE A 78 7.61 17.00 -7.62
N VAL A 79 6.70 16.57 -8.45
CA VAL A 79 5.99 17.39 -9.43
C VAL A 79 4.62 17.79 -8.89
N ASP A 80 4.30 19.06 -8.93
CA ASP A 80 2.96 19.58 -8.61
C ASP A 80 2.08 19.42 -9.87
N ILE A 81 1.02 18.64 -9.75
CA ILE A 81 0.09 18.35 -10.85
C ILE A 81 -1.18 19.20 -10.80
N GLY A 82 -1.18 20.22 -9.96
CA GLY A 82 -2.31 21.13 -9.76
C GLY A 82 -3.03 20.91 -8.43
N LEU A 83 -3.73 21.95 -7.99
CA LEU A 83 -4.47 21.97 -6.72
C LEU A 83 -3.62 21.58 -5.49
N GLY A 84 -2.27 21.69 -5.58
CA GLY A 84 -1.34 21.31 -4.52
C GLY A 84 -1.08 19.81 -4.42
N GLN A 85 -1.62 19.00 -5.33
CA GLN A 85 -1.33 17.58 -5.42
C GLN A 85 0.09 17.37 -5.93
N LYS A 86 0.90 16.62 -5.19
CA LYS A 86 2.31 16.37 -5.50
C LYS A 86 2.57 14.90 -5.73
N MET A 87 3.18 14.60 -6.89
CA MET A 87 3.53 13.24 -7.26
C MET A 87 5.02 13.08 -7.47
N HIS A 88 5.55 11.95 -7.06
CA HIS A 88 6.93 11.54 -7.28
C HIS A 88 7.09 10.96 -8.69
N LEU A 89 8.09 11.42 -9.40
CA LEU A 89 8.48 10.98 -10.73
C LEU A 89 10.00 10.75 -10.77
N LEU A 90 10.42 9.59 -11.24
CA LEU A 90 11.82 9.23 -11.41
C LEU A 90 12.07 8.83 -12.87
N CYS A 91 12.81 9.66 -13.61
CA CYS A 91 13.19 9.38 -15.00
C CYS A 91 14.68 9.12 -15.11
N LYS A 92 15.05 8.08 -15.88
CA LYS A 92 16.44 7.75 -16.21
C LYS A 92 16.61 7.58 -17.71
N GLY A 93 17.84 7.78 -18.20
CA GLY A 93 18.15 7.71 -19.64
C GLY A 93 17.62 8.90 -20.43
N ASN A 94 17.86 8.89 -21.75
CA ASN A 94 17.48 9.94 -22.67
C ASN A 94 16.99 9.34 -24.01
N GLY A 95 16.16 10.09 -24.72
CA GLY A 95 15.66 9.71 -26.04
C GLY A 95 14.15 9.47 -26.08
N ILE A 96 13.68 9.09 -27.23
CA ILE A 96 12.30 8.73 -27.56
C ILE A 96 12.28 7.39 -28.31
N PRO A 97 11.17 6.64 -28.22
CA PRO A 97 9.97 6.88 -27.41
C PRO A 97 10.28 6.84 -25.91
N VAL A 98 9.48 7.55 -25.08
CA VAL A 98 9.62 7.48 -23.63
C VAL A 98 8.81 6.30 -23.09
N VAL A 99 9.45 5.50 -22.22
CA VAL A 99 8.79 4.37 -21.55
C VAL A 99 8.25 4.86 -20.20
N ILE A 100 6.97 4.65 -19.93
CA ILE A 100 6.31 4.94 -18.67
C ILE A 100 5.95 3.61 -18.00
N LEU A 101 6.43 3.41 -16.78
CA LEU A 101 6.24 2.18 -16.01
C LEU A 101 5.24 2.44 -14.87
N ASP A 102 4.09 1.78 -14.91
CA ASP A 102 3.05 1.86 -13.87
C ASP A 102 3.05 0.59 -13.02
N ALA A 103 3.13 0.77 -11.69
CA ALA A 103 3.35 -0.31 -10.73
C ALA A 103 2.12 -1.21 -10.54
N PRO A 104 2.29 -2.44 -10.00
CA PRO A 104 1.18 -3.28 -9.56
C PRO A 104 0.36 -2.62 -8.44
N THR A 105 -0.78 -3.22 -8.14
CA THR A 105 -1.72 -2.76 -7.12
C THR A 105 -1.03 -2.59 -5.75
N GLY A 106 -1.15 -1.42 -5.16
CA GLY A 106 -0.61 -1.11 -3.83
C GLY A 106 0.91 -0.99 -3.73
N MET A 107 1.63 -1.02 -4.85
CA MET A 107 3.10 -0.95 -4.88
C MET A 107 3.60 0.42 -5.35
N SER A 108 4.78 0.80 -4.84
CA SER A 108 5.50 2.00 -5.31
C SER A 108 6.28 1.72 -6.58
N SER A 109 6.78 2.78 -7.20
CA SER A 109 7.65 2.75 -8.38
C SER A 109 8.94 1.95 -8.20
N ASP A 110 9.39 1.71 -6.98
CA ASP A 110 10.59 0.93 -6.66
C ASP A 110 10.55 -0.50 -7.25
N VAL A 111 9.36 -1.08 -7.47
CA VAL A 111 9.21 -2.40 -8.08
C VAL A 111 9.88 -2.50 -9.45
N TRP A 112 10.01 -1.38 -10.15
CA TRP A 112 10.58 -1.26 -11.48
C TRP A 112 12.10 -1.05 -11.51
N PHE A 113 12.78 -1.01 -10.36
CA PHE A 113 14.19 -0.62 -10.24
C PHE A 113 15.08 -1.28 -11.31
N HIS A 114 15.08 -2.60 -11.41
CA HIS A 114 15.93 -3.34 -12.35
C HIS A 114 15.50 -3.18 -13.80
N VAL A 115 14.19 -3.11 -14.07
CA VAL A 115 13.68 -2.88 -15.43
C VAL A 115 14.05 -1.48 -15.89
N GLN A 116 13.87 -0.47 -15.03
CA GLN A 116 14.22 0.91 -15.34
C GLN A 116 15.71 1.06 -15.65
N GLU A 117 16.61 0.51 -14.80
CA GLU A 117 18.06 0.54 -15.03
C GLU A 117 18.45 -0.06 -16.38
N SER A 118 17.88 -1.23 -16.70
CA SER A 118 18.19 -1.92 -17.95
C SER A 118 17.70 -1.18 -19.19
N VAL A 119 16.47 -0.63 -19.17
CA VAL A 119 15.87 0.02 -20.34
C VAL A 119 16.37 1.47 -20.51
N ALA A 120 16.77 2.13 -19.42
CA ALA A 120 17.33 3.48 -19.45
C ALA A 120 18.63 3.59 -20.27
N THR A 121 19.29 2.47 -20.58
CA THR A 121 20.46 2.44 -21.46
C THR A 121 20.14 2.72 -22.93
N VAL A 122 18.87 2.60 -23.35
CA VAL A 122 18.47 2.73 -24.75
C VAL A 122 17.47 3.87 -25.00
N THR A 123 16.75 4.31 -23.99
CA THR A 123 15.80 5.43 -24.08
C THR A 123 15.53 6.06 -22.72
N LYS A 124 14.70 7.12 -22.71
CA LYS A 124 14.19 7.70 -21.47
C LYS A 124 13.11 6.80 -20.87
N VAL A 125 13.27 6.42 -19.60
CA VAL A 125 12.33 5.57 -18.84
C VAL A 125 11.92 6.30 -17.58
N CYS A 126 10.62 6.45 -17.36
CA CYS A 126 10.07 7.11 -16.20
C CYS A 126 9.20 6.14 -15.39
N THR A 127 9.41 6.12 -14.10
CA THR A 127 8.54 5.49 -13.09
C THR A 127 7.92 6.58 -12.23
N TYR A 128 6.76 6.33 -11.67
CA TYR A 128 6.09 7.28 -10.79
C TYR A 128 5.35 6.56 -9.66
N ASP A 129 5.16 7.27 -8.57
CA ASP A 129 4.30 6.79 -7.49
C ASP A 129 2.90 7.36 -7.66
N ARG A 130 1.88 6.50 -7.68
CA ARG A 130 0.49 6.95 -7.68
C ARG A 130 0.16 7.69 -6.39
N THR A 131 -0.89 8.51 -6.41
CA THR A 131 -1.31 9.35 -5.30
C THR A 131 -1.42 8.59 -3.97
N GLY A 132 -0.63 9.03 -2.97
CA GLY A 132 -0.57 8.43 -1.64
C GLY A 132 0.36 7.23 -1.49
N LEU A 133 0.88 6.66 -2.59
CA LEU A 133 1.92 5.63 -2.56
C LEU A 133 3.31 6.25 -2.59
N GLY A 134 4.30 5.48 -2.15
CA GLY A 134 5.71 5.86 -2.24
C GLY A 134 5.99 7.21 -1.59
N PHE A 135 6.48 8.12 -2.39
CA PHE A 135 6.78 9.52 -2.02
C PHE A 135 5.74 10.52 -2.54
N SER A 136 4.71 10.06 -3.25
CA SER A 136 3.58 10.88 -3.67
C SER A 136 2.68 11.20 -2.48
N LYS A 137 2.23 12.44 -2.38
CA LYS A 137 1.34 12.86 -1.31
C LYS A 137 -0.11 12.69 -1.73
N ARG A 138 -0.97 12.33 -0.78
CA ARG A 138 -2.42 12.37 -0.92
C ARG A 138 -2.92 13.59 -0.19
N LEU A 139 -3.59 14.49 -0.89
CA LEU A 139 -4.28 15.60 -0.24
C LEU A 139 -5.59 15.08 0.35
N MET A 140 -5.79 15.37 1.61
CA MET A 140 -7.09 15.18 2.27
C MET A 140 -7.93 16.39 1.90
N TYR A 141 -8.75 16.28 0.86
CA TYR A 141 -9.72 17.34 0.56
C TYR A 141 -10.90 17.25 1.52
N ASN A 142 -11.27 18.38 2.12
CA ASN A 142 -12.62 18.55 2.66
C ASN A 142 -13.59 18.49 1.48
N GLU A 143 -14.35 17.48 1.41
CA GLU A 143 -15.58 17.05 0.71
C GLU A 143 -16.21 17.92 -0.42
N THR A 144 -15.58 18.94 -0.98
CA THR A 144 -16.28 19.94 -1.79
C THR A 144 -15.84 20.06 -3.25
N SER A 145 -14.89 19.27 -3.71
CA SER A 145 -14.45 19.33 -5.12
C SER A 145 -15.25 18.33 -5.98
N GLY A 146 -16.05 18.84 -6.90
CA GLY A 146 -17.00 18.07 -7.71
C GLY A 146 -16.40 16.98 -8.61
N THR A 147 -15.09 17.02 -8.88
CA THR A 147 -14.37 16.01 -9.70
C THR A 147 -14.14 14.70 -8.98
N GLU A 148 -13.98 14.69 -7.65
CA GLU A 148 -13.83 13.47 -6.86
C GLU A 148 -15.07 12.59 -6.86
N LYS A 149 -16.25 13.18 -7.03
CA LYS A 149 -17.51 12.43 -7.12
C LYS A 149 -17.68 11.66 -8.44
N ILE A 150 -16.96 12.05 -9.51
CA ILE A 150 -17.10 11.44 -10.83
C ILE A 150 -16.25 10.17 -10.93
N TRP A 151 -15.00 10.20 -10.41
CA TRP A 151 -14.04 9.13 -10.64
C TRP A 151 -13.76 8.24 -9.43
N GLY A 152 -14.11 8.68 -8.21
CA GLY A 152 -13.60 8.06 -6.98
C GLY A 152 -12.12 8.37 -6.73
N THR A 153 -11.68 8.27 -5.48
CA THR A 153 -10.32 8.73 -5.07
C THR A 153 -9.18 7.83 -5.49
N SER A 154 -9.45 6.53 -5.72
CA SER A 154 -8.42 5.52 -6.01
C SER A 154 -8.86 4.58 -7.13
N THR A 155 -9.45 5.13 -8.20
CA THR A 155 -9.89 4.40 -9.37
C THR A 155 -9.03 4.75 -10.59
N THR A 156 -9.03 3.88 -11.59
CA THR A 156 -8.26 4.03 -12.84
C THR A 156 -8.54 5.37 -13.51
N GLY A 157 -9.78 5.84 -13.57
CA GLY A 157 -10.10 7.13 -14.20
C GLY A 157 -9.37 8.29 -13.54
N ARG A 158 -9.35 8.34 -12.20
CA ARG A 158 -8.60 9.37 -11.45
C ARG A 158 -7.10 9.23 -11.60
N MET A 159 -6.58 8.00 -11.52
CA MET A 159 -5.13 7.75 -11.64
C MET A 159 -4.61 8.14 -13.02
N VAL A 160 -5.41 7.93 -14.06
CA VAL A 160 -5.05 8.30 -15.45
C VAL A 160 -5.07 9.81 -15.64
N ASP A 161 -6.01 10.52 -15.04
CA ASP A 161 -6.00 11.99 -15.02
C ASP A 161 -4.75 12.51 -14.32
N ASP A 162 -4.42 11.99 -13.14
CA ASP A 162 -3.24 12.37 -12.38
C ASP A 162 -1.96 12.08 -13.19
N LEU A 163 -1.87 10.90 -13.84
CA LEU A 163 -0.75 10.56 -14.73
C LEU A 163 -0.64 11.52 -15.91
N HIS A 164 -1.75 11.85 -16.55
CA HIS A 164 -1.75 12.76 -17.69
C HIS A 164 -1.22 14.15 -17.30
N GLN A 165 -1.70 14.68 -16.18
CA GLN A 165 -1.22 15.95 -15.63
C GLN A 165 0.26 15.88 -15.22
N LEU A 166 0.70 14.77 -14.61
CA LEU A 166 2.09 14.54 -14.26
C LEU A 166 3.00 14.58 -15.47
N LEU A 167 2.65 13.86 -16.55
CA LEU A 167 3.43 13.83 -17.77
C LEU A 167 3.47 15.20 -18.47
N GLN A 168 2.38 15.97 -18.41
CA GLN A 168 2.34 17.34 -18.93
C GLN A 168 3.21 18.29 -18.11
N ALA A 169 3.04 18.30 -16.78
CA ALA A 169 3.79 19.19 -15.88
C ALA A 169 5.29 18.90 -15.91
N ALA A 170 5.67 17.63 -16.08
CA ALA A 170 7.07 17.23 -16.21
C ALA A 170 7.65 17.40 -17.63
N GLY A 171 6.86 17.86 -18.61
CA GLY A 171 7.30 18.03 -19.98
C GLY A 171 7.78 16.76 -20.67
N ILE A 172 7.13 15.62 -20.39
CA ILE A 172 7.54 14.32 -20.96
C ILE A 172 7.21 14.27 -22.46
N PRO A 173 8.24 14.08 -23.32
CA PRO A 173 8.03 14.04 -24.77
C PRO A 173 7.29 12.76 -25.20
N LYS A 174 6.65 12.84 -26.34
CA LYS A 174 5.91 11.75 -27.00
C LYS A 174 6.67 11.29 -28.25
N PRO A 175 6.43 10.06 -28.77
CA PRO A 175 5.43 9.08 -28.34
C PRO A 175 5.83 8.34 -27.05
N LEU A 176 4.81 7.76 -26.39
CA LEU A 176 4.95 6.96 -25.18
C LEU A 176 4.86 5.47 -25.46
N ILE A 177 5.64 4.66 -24.75
CA ILE A 177 5.42 3.23 -24.54
C ILE A 177 4.89 3.09 -23.12
N LEU A 178 3.63 2.68 -22.96
CA LEU A 178 3.04 2.46 -21.65
C LEU A 178 3.22 1.00 -21.23
N VAL A 179 3.75 0.81 -20.04
CA VAL A 179 3.98 -0.52 -19.44
C VAL A 179 3.29 -0.55 -18.08
N GLY A 180 2.36 -1.45 -17.91
CA GLY A 180 1.65 -1.58 -16.63
C GLY A 180 1.52 -3.02 -16.21
N SER A 181 1.49 -3.23 -14.89
CA SER A 181 1.20 -4.52 -14.29
C SER A 181 -0.01 -4.42 -13.36
N GLU A 182 -0.87 -5.43 -13.36
CA GLU A 182 -2.11 -5.49 -12.55
C GLU A 182 -2.96 -4.21 -12.72
N LEU A 183 -3.12 -3.40 -11.66
CA LEU A 183 -3.79 -2.10 -11.70
C LEU A 183 -3.09 -1.13 -12.68
N GLY A 184 -1.75 -1.14 -12.72
CA GLY A 184 -0.99 -0.37 -13.71
C GLY A 184 -1.30 -0.78 -15.15
N ALA A 185 -1.67 -2.03 -15.40
CA ALA A 185 -2.14 -2.46 -16.71
C ALA A 185 -3.53 -1.90 -17.04
N LEU A 186 -4.44 -1.82 -16.07
CA LEU A 186 -5.74 -1.16 -16.22
C LEU A 186 -5.57 0.33 -16.54
N ASN A 187 -4.71 1.02 -15.78
CA ASN A 187 -4.41 2.44 -16.02
C ASN A 187 -3.79 2.67 -17.41
N SER A 188 -2.82 1.86 -17.80
CA SER A 188 -2.17 1.96 -19.12
C SER A 188 -3.15 1.73 -20.27
N ARG A 189 -4.08 0.79 -20.11
CA ARG A 189 -5.17 0.54 -21.07
C ARG A 189 -6.11 1.74 -21.16
N PHE A 190 -6.62 2.20 -20.02
CA PHE A 190 -7.53 3.35 -19.96
C PHE A 190 -6.89 4.62 -20.56
N TYR A 191 -5.62 4.89 -20.23
CA TYR A 191 -4.85 5.99 -20.82
C TYR A 191 -4.76 5.86 -22.35
N SER A 192 -4.48 4.65 -22.85
CA SER A 192 -4.35 4.38 -24.28
C SER A 192 -5.67 4.54 -25.05
N HIS A 193 -6.82 4.31 -24.41
CA HIS A 193 -8.11 4.59 -25.00
C HIS A 193 -8.39 6.09 -25.11
N ILE A 194 -8.05 6.87 -24.06
CA ILE A 194 -8.36 8.32 -24.02
C ILE A 194 -7.34 9.12 -24.84
N HIS A 195 -6.06 8.80 -24.71
CA HIS A 195 -4.92 9.56 -25.27
C HIS A 195 -4.21 8.77 -26.39
N ASP A 196 -4.97 8.12 -27.25
CA ASP A 196 -4.51 7.18 -28.30
C ASP A 196 -3.45 7.74 -29.25
N THR A 197 -3.48 9.06 -29.50
CA THR A 197 -2.47 9.73 -30.36
C THR A 197 -1.09 9.86 -29.71
N GLN A 198 -0.99 9.68 -28.41
CA GLN A 198 0.24 9.83 -27.64
C GLN A 198 0.98 8.51 -27.40
N VAL A 199 0.30 7.37 -27.59
CA VAL A 199 0.79 6.03 -27.24
C VAL A 199 1.13 5.24 -28.48
N SER A 200 2.40 4.84 -28.60
CA SER A 200 2.87 3.99 -29.70
C SER A 200 2.75 2.50 -29.39
N ASP A 201 2.99 2.12 -28.12
CA ASP A 201 2.97 0.73 -27.69
C ASP A 201 2.37 0.62 -26.27
N LEU A 202 1.65 -0.47 -26.06
CA LEU A 202 1.04 -0.85 -24.81
C LEU A 202 1.57 -2.22 -24.40
N VAL A 203 2.23 -2.31 -23.24
CA VAL A 203 2.77 -3.54 -22.68
C VAL A 203 2.06 -3.86 -21.37
N LEU A 204 1.32 -4.95 -21.35
CA LEU A 204 0.53 -5.41 -20.22
C LEU A 204 1.21 -6.61 -19.56
N ILE A 205 1.51 -6.51 -18.28
CA ILE A 205 2.17 -7.57 -17.51
C ILE A 205 1.17 -8.09 -16.48
N ASP A 206 0.85 -9.37 -16.56
CA ASP A 206 -0.19 -10.03 -15.75
C ASP A 206 -1.44 -9.16 -15.59
N PRO A 207 -2.05 -8.74 -16.72
CA PRO A 207 -3.20 -7.85 -16.68
C PRO A 207 -4.36 -8.49 -15.91
N ILE A 208 -5.03 -7.70 -15.08
CA ILE A 208 -6.26 -8.10 -14.43
C ILE A 208 -7.39 -8.08 -15.46
N PRO A 209 -8.06 -9.22 -15.72
CA PRO A 209 -9.24 -9.26 -16.58
C PRO A 209 -10.42 -8.51 -15.93
N GLU A 210 -11.19 -7.79 -16.73
CA GLU A 210 -12.32 -6.99 -16.23
C GLU A 210 -13.43 -7.82 -15.61
N ASP A 211 -13.59 -9.07 -16.08
CA ASP A 211 -14.63 -10.00 -15.60
C ASP A 211 -14.21 -10.74 -14.32
N LEU A 212 -12.99 -10.53 -13.82
CA LEU A 212 -12.45 -11.28 -12.68
C LEU A 212 -13.31 -11.14 -11.42
N PHE A 213 -13.88 -9.96 -11.19
CA PHE A 213 -14.74 -9.69 -10.04
C PHE A 213 -16.22 -10.13 -10.26
N GLU A 214 -16.56 -10.71 -11.41
CA GLU A 214 -17.83 -11.40 -11.63
C GLU A 214 -17.81 -12.86 -11.12
N GLU A 215 -16.62 -13.37 -10.79
CA GLU A 215 -16.43 -14.72 -10.23
C GLU A 215 -16.55 -14.68 -8.71
N ASP A 216 -17.59 -15.32 -8.15
CA ASP A 216 -17.87 -15.31 -6.71
C ASP A 216 -16.67 -15.80 -5.85
N GLN A 217 -15.97 -16.86 -6.31
CA GLN A 217 -14.82 -17.40 -5.58
C GLN A 217 -13.65 -16.41 -5.49
N TRP A 218 -13.49 -15.54 -6.52
CA TRP A 218 -12.49 -14.50 -6.50
C TRP A 218 -12.88 -13.36 -5.56
N THR A 219 -14.13 -12.92 -5.61
CA THR A 219 -14.64 -11.87 -4.72
C THR A 219 -14.60 -12.29 -3.26
N ASP A 220 -14.94 -13.55 -2.94
CA ASP A 220 -14.82 -14.11 -1.60
C ASP A 220 -13.36 -14.12 -1.10
N TYR A 221 -12.42 -14.54 -1.95
CA TYR A 221 -11.00 -14.48 -1.61
C TYR A 221 -10.53 -13.04 -1.44
N TRP A 222 -10.86 -12.15 -2.39
CA TRP A 222 -10.37 -10.77 -2.42
C TRP A 222 -10.86 -9.97 -1.24
N TYR A 223 -12.17 -9.94 -1.02
CA TYR A 223 -12.78 -9.16 0.06
C TYR A 223 -12.80 -9.90 1.41
N GLY A 224 -12.81 -11.22 1.41
CA GLY A 224 -12.88 -12.03 2.64
C GLY A 224 -11.52 -12.38 3.24
N LYS A 225 -10.42 -12.38 2.46
CA LYS A 225 -9.08 -12.75 2.95
C LYS A 225 -8.02 -11.71 2.64
N LEU A 226 -7.85 -11.33 1.37
CA LEU A 226 -6.76 -10.45 0.96
C LEU A 226 -6.93 -9.05 1.56
N LEU A 227 -8.08 -8.42 1.33
CA LEU A 227 -8.34 -7.06 1.82
C LEU A 227 -8.24 -6.93 3.35
N PRO A 228 -8.82 -7.83 4.17
CA PRO A 228 -8.61 -7.81 5.62
C PRO A 228 -7.15 -7.96 6.04
N SER A 229 -6.35 -8.75 5.32
CA SER A 229 -4.91 -8.89 5.59
C SER A 229 -4.15 -7.58 5.33
N LEU A 230 -4.52 -6.85 4.28
CA LEU A 230 -3.95 -5.53 3.97
C LEU A 230 -4.39 -4.47 4.99
N GLN A 231 -5.64 -4.51 5.44
CA GLN A 231 -6.14 -3.64 6.52
C GLN A 231 -5.41 -3.89 7.84
N ALA A 232 -5.08 -5.16 8.16
CA ALA A 232 -4.26 -5.49 9.32
C ALA A 232 -2.84 -4.90 9.21
N ARG A 233 -2.23 -4.92 8.01
CA ARG A 233 -0.94 -4.25 7.75
C ARG A 233 -1.05 -2.73 7.90
N GLN A 234 -2.11 -2.13 7.36
CA GLN A 234 -2.40 -0.70 7.51
C GLN A 234 -2.51 -0.32 9.00
N PHE A 235 -3.27 -1.09 9.78
CA PHE A 235 -3.39 -0.89 11.22
C PHE A 235 -2.04 -1.03 11.93
N SER A 236 -1.26 -2.06 11.58
CA SER A 236 0.09 -2.28 12.14
C SER A 236 1.04 -1.12 11.81
N ALA A 237 0.97 -0.55 10.61
CA ALA A 237 1.75 0.63 10.24
C ALA A 237 1.28 1.88 10.99
N ALA A 238 -0.04 2.10 11.13
CA ALA A 238 -0.61 3.24 11.84
C ALA A 238 -0.27 3.25 13.34
N THR A 239 -0.22 2.08 13.95
CA THR A 239 0.16 1.90 15.36
C THR A 239 1.66 1.77 15.59
N GLY A 240 2.48 1.80 14.52
CA GLY A 240 3.94 1.67 14.60
C GLY A 240 4.44 0.24 14.83
N TRP A 241 3.56 -0.73 14.94
CA TRP A 241 3.95 -2.13 15.14
C TRP A 241 4.72 -2.72 13.96
N SER A 242 4.41 -2.32 12.73
CA SER A 242 5.19 -2.76 11.55
C SER A 242 6.68 -2.44 11.71
N ARG A 243 7.02 -1.25 12.22
CA ARG A 243 8.42 -0.86 12.46
C ARG A 243 9.06 -1.69 13.56
N MET A 244 8.35 -1.94 14.65
CA MET A 244 8.85 -2.78 15.72
C MET A 244 9.13 -4.21 15.24
N LEU A 245 8.21 -4.78 14.47
CA LEU A 245 8.35 -6.12 13.90
C LEU A 245 9.52 -6.20 12.90
N LEU A 246 9.74 -5.15 12.09
CA LEU A 246 10.91 -5.04 11.20
C LEU A 246 12.23 -4.98 11.99
N ILE A 247 12.30 -4.21 13.08
CA ILE A 247 13.49 -4.13 13.93
C ILE A 247 13.80 -5.48 14.58
N LEU A 248 12.76 -6.22 14.99
CA LEU A 248 12.89 -7.55 15.57
C LEU A 248 13.14 -8.66 14.54
N GLY A 249 13.12 -8.35 13.24
CA GLY A 249 13.26 -9.35 12.17
C GLY A 249 12.07 -10.31 12.05
N ALA A 250 10.91 -9.96 12.62
CA ALA A 250 9.70 -10.79 12.58
C ALA A 250 8.93 -10.66 11.26
N ILE A 251 9.12 -9.58 10.53
CA ILE A 251 8.59 -9.37 9.18
C ILE A 251 9.66 -8.80 8.27
N GLU A 252 9.50 -9.05 6.98
CA GLU A 252 10.36 -8.53 5.93
C GLU A 252 9.56 -7.72 4.90
N PRO A 253 10.19 -6.76 4.19
CA PRO A 253 9.57 -6.07 3.07
C PRO A 253 9.19 -7.03 1.95
N THR A 254 8.24 -6.60 1.11
CA THR A 254 7.76 -7.41 -0.03
C THR A 254 8.85 -7.63 -1.09
N ILE A 255 9.71 -6.61 -1.30
CA ILE A 255 10.83 -6.70 -2.24
C ILE A 255 12.11 -6.86 -1.41
N THR A 256 12.73 -8.02 -1.53
CA THR A 256 13.98 -8.36 -0.85
C THR A 256 14.92 -9.07 -1.82
N GLY A 257 16.22 -9.01 -1.57
CA GLY A 257 17.24 -9.73 -2.36
C GLY A 257 18.63 -9.10 -2.22
N GLU A 258 19.65 -9.89 -2.47
CA GLU A 258 21.06 -9.46 -2.40
C GLU A 258 21.45 -8.44 -3.47
N ASN A 259 20.66 -8.34 -4.54
CA ASN A 259 20.93 -7.44 -5.67
C ASN A 259 20.44 -6.00 -5.42
N PHE A 260 19.85 -5.70 -4.26
CA PHE A 260 19.37 -4.37 -3.92
C PHE A 260 20.32 -3.67 -2.95
N SER A 261 20.51 -2.36 -3.14
CA SER A 261 21.32 -1.54 -2.24
C SER A 261 20.68 -1.43 -0.86
N GLU A 262 21.50 -1.14 0.16
CA GLU A 262 20.99 -0.90 1.52
C GLU A 262 19.98 0.25 1.57
N GLU A 263 20.22 1.33 0.80
CA GLU A 263 19.28 2.46 0.68
C GLU A 263 17.93 2.01 0.12
N PHE A 264 17.93 1.14 -0.91
CA PHE A 264 16.70 0.54 -1.44
C PHE A 264 15.97 -0.27 -0.38
N MET A 265 16.69 -1.12 0.36
CA MET A 265 16.09 -1.92 1.42
C MET A 265 15.53 -1.07 2.56
N GLN A 266 16.19 0.04 2.91
CA GLN A 266 15.67 1.01 3.87
C GLN A 266 14.38 1.68 3.36
N ARG A 267 14.29 2.02 2.07
CA ARG A 267 13.03 2.51 1.46
C ARG A 267 11.90 1.49 1.59
N GLN A 268 12.16 0.22 1.29
CA GLN A 268 11.14 -0.81 1.44
C GLN A 268 10.64 -0.95 2.89
N LYS A 269 11.53 -0.88 3.87
CA LYS A 269 11.17 -0.86 5.31
C LYS A 269 10.37 0.40 5.68
N TYR A 270 10.76 1.55 5.14
CA TYR A 270 10.04 2.81 5.30
C TYR A 270 8.60 2.70 4.76
N LEU A 271 8.42 2.20 3.54
CA LEU A 271 7.10 2.04 2.91
C LEU A 271 6.20 1.07 3.68
N LEU A 272 6.75 -0.05 4.16
CA LEU A 272 6.00 -1.01 4.98
C LEU A 272 5.55 -0.41 6.32
N SER A 273 6.30 0.55 6.86
CA SER A 273 6.00 1.24 8.12
C SER A 273 5.20 2.54 7.94
N ASN A 274 4.96 2.97 6.70
CA ASN A 274 4.29 4.24 6.41
C ASN A 274 2.76 4.06 6.33
N PRO A 275 1.99 4.62 7.28
CA PRO A 275 0.53 4.48 7.31
C PRO A 275 -0.16 5.03 6.05
N ALA A 276 0.35 6.15 5.49
CA ALA A 276 -0.24 6.75 4.30
C ALA A 276 -0.10 5.82 3.08
N HIS A 277 1.10 5.24 2.89
CA HIS A 277 1.33 4.25 1.84
C HIS A 277 0.44 3.02 2.00
N GLN A 278 0.37 2.45 3.21
CA GLN A 278 -0.45 1.26 3.47
C GLN A 278 -1.94 1.55 3.32
N SER A 279 -2.41 2.75 3.69
CA SER A 279 -3.80 3.17 3.47
C SER A 279 -4.14 3.25 1.98
N SER A 280 -3.28 3.90 1.19
CA SER A 280 -3.50 4.02 -0.25
C SER A 280 -3.41 2.67 -0.96
N ALA A 281 -2.55 1.76 -0.49
CA ALA A 281 -2.51 0.39 -0.98
C ALA A 281 -3.82 -0.38 -0.72
N VAL A 282 -4.42 -0.22 0.48
CA VAL A 282 -5.73 -0.79 0.79
C VAL A 282 -6.82 -0.21 -0.11
N ASP A 283 -6.82 1.12 -0.32
CA ASP A 283 -7.81 1.78 -1.16
C ASP A 283 -7.73 1.30 -2.62
N GLU A 284 -6.52 1.15 -3.20
CA GLU A 284 -6.35 0.62 -4.54
C GLU A 284 -6.90 -0.80 -4.69
N HIS A 285 -6.67 -1.67 -3.71
CA HIS A 285 -7.22 -3.01 -3.71
C HIS A 285 -8.76 -3.01 -3.54
N TYR A 286 -9.28 -2.10 -2.71
CA TYR A 286 -10.72 -1.99 -2.49
C TYR A 286 -11.47 -1.56 -3.75
N PHE A 287 -10.93 -0.56 -4.47
CA PHE A 287 -11.54 0.01 -5.68
C PHE A 287 -11.10 -0.69 -6.99
N LEU A 288 -10.43 -1.83 -6.91
CA LEU A 288 -9.93 -2.52 -8.10
C LEU A 288 -11.05 -3.00 -9.02
N ASN A 289 -12.16 -3.48 -8.45
CA ASN A 289 -13.34 -3.87 -9.22
C ASN A 289 -13.94 -2.68 -10.00
N GLU A 290 -14.04 -1.51 -9.37
CA GLU A 290 -14.50 -0.29 -10.02
C GLU A 290 -13.54 0.14 -11.14
N SER A 291 -12.25 0.03 -10.90
CA SER A 291 -11.21 0.29 -11.91
C SER A 291 -11.33 -0.64 -13.13
N ALA A 292 -11.57 -1.93 -12.91
CA ALA A 292 -11.82 -2.90 -13.97
C ALA A 292 -13.09 -2.56 -14.77
N ALA A 293 -14.17 -2.19 -14.07
CA ALA A 293 -15.42 -1.75 -14.72
C ALA A 293 -15.23 -0.50 -15.60
N GLN A 294 -14.45 0.49 -15.13
CA GLN A 294 -14.15 1.69 -15.91
C GLN A 294 -13.39 1.37 -17.19
N VAL A 295 -12.43 0.42 -17.15
CA VAL A 295 -11.70 -0.03 -18.35
C VAL A 295 -12.61 -0.77 -19.30
N ARG A 296 -13.49 -1.64 -18.80
CA ARG A 296 -14.50 -2.35 -19.61
C ARG A 296 -15.41 -1.35 -20.33
N ASP A 297 -15.87 -0.33 -19.64
CA ASP A 297 -16.77 0.66 -20.21
C ASP A 297 -16.08 1.52 -21.27
N ILE A 298 -14.89 2.07 -20.98
CA ILE A 298 -14.18 2.90 -21.97
C ILE A 298 -13.84 2.11 -23.24
N SER A 299 -13.50 0.81 -23.13
CA SER A 299 -13.17 -0.03 -24.26
C SER A 299 -14.35 -0.23 -25.23
N LYS A 300 -15.59 -0.20 -24.70
CA LYS A 300 -16.82 -0.26 -25.52
C LYS A 300 -17.08 1.05 -26.27
N PHE A 301 -16.83 2.20 -25.62
CA PHE A 301 -17.10 3.51 -26.20
C PHE A 301 -16.02 3.99 -27.17
N LYS A 302 -14.76 3.72 -26.86
CA LYS A 302 -13.61 4.14 -27.64
C LYS A 302 -12.62 2.98 -27.79
N PRO A 303 -12.71 2.18 -28.87
CA PRO A 303 -11.76 1.09 -29.12
C PRO A 303 -10.31 1.59 -29.17
N LEU A 304 -9.38 0.72 -28.83
CA LEU A 304 -7.95 1.03 -28.93
C LEU A 304 -7.57 1.33 -30.38
N SER A 305 -6.73 2.34 -30.56
CA SER A 305 -6.22 2.71 -31.90
C SER A 305 -5.45 1.56 -32.53
N SER A 306 -5.73 1.26 -33.79
CA SER A 306 -4.98 0.27 -34.58
C SER A 306 -3.49 0.61 -34.76
N ARG A 307 -3.10 1.85 -34.47
CA ARG A 307 -1.69 2.30 -34.51
C ARG A 307 -0.91 1.91 -33.25
N THR A 308 -1.60 1.61 -32.16
CA THR A 308 -0.97 1.18 -30.89
C THR A 308 -0.71 -0.32 -30.94
N ALA A 309 0.57 -0.71 -30.94
CA ALA A 309 0.93 -2.12 -30.86
C ALA A 309 0.79 -2.62 -29.42
N VAL A 310 0.24 -3.83 -29.27
CA VAL A 310 0.01 -4.40 -27.92
C VAL A 310 0.91 -5.62 -27.73
N SER A 311 1.54 -5.69 -26.56
CA SER A 311 2.23 -6.88 -26.08
C SER A 311 1.66 -7.26 -24.72
N VAL A 312 1.47 -8.55 -24.48
CA VAL A 312 1.02 -9.08 -23.18
C VAL A 312 2.04 -10.08 -22.67
N ILE A 313 2.46 -9.90 -21.43
CA ILE A 313 3.43 -10.77 -20.76
C ILE A 313 2.70 -11.43 -19.59
N THR A 314 2.69 -12.77 -19.54
CA THR A 314 2.07 -13.54 -18.45
C THR A 314 3.04 -14.52 -17.86
N GLY A 315 2.91 -14.77 -16.56
CA GLY A 315 3.60 -15.86 -15.87
C GLY A 315 2.90 -17.22 -16.05
N GLU A 316 3.44 -18.25 -15.45
CA GLU A 316 2.82 -19.58 -15.40
C GLU A 316 1.65 -19.62 -14.40
N SER A 317 1.73 -18.79 -13.34
CA SER A 317 0.65 -18.54 -12.39
C SER A 317 0.52 -17.05 -12.15
N PHE A 318 -0.67 -16.59 -11.79
CA PHE A 318 -0.87 -15.20 -11.41
C PHE A 318 -0.13 -14.90 -10.09
N ASP A 319 -0.34 -15.74 -9.07
CA ASP A 319 0.36 -15.63 -7.79
C ASP A 319 0.54 -17.02 -7.17
N GLN A 320 1.77 -17.43 -6.92
CA GLN A 320 2.08 -18.71 -6.27
C GLN A 320 1.58 -18.81 -4.83
N GLN A 321 1.14 -17.71 -4.22
CA GLN A 321 0.64 -17.68 -2.84
C GLN A 321 -0.88 -17.90 -2.72
N ILE A 322 -1.59 -17.87 -3.85
CA ILE A 322 -3.05 -18.11 -3.87
C ILE A 322 -3.36 -19.57 -4.24
N PRO A 323 -4.56 -20.06 -3.90
CA PRO A 323 -5.00 -21.39 -4.29
C PRO A 323 -4.96 -21.63 -5.80
N GLU A 324 -4.60 -22.84 -6.20
CA GLU A 324 -4.43 -23.21 -7.62
C GLU A 324 -5.69 -22.96 -8.46
N HIS A 325 -6.88 -23.23 -7.94
CA HIS A 325 -8.12 -22.99 -8.66
C HIS A 325 -8.35 -21.51 -8.99
N LEU A 326 -7.86 -20.57 -8.16
CA LEU A 326 -7.91 -19.13 -8.44
C LEU A 326 -6.88 -18.75 -9.52
N ASN A 327 -5.69 -19.35 -9.52
CA ASN A 327 -4.72 -19.17 -10.59
C ASN A 327 -5.27 -19.63 -11.95
N GLN A 328 -5.92 -20.81 -11.98
CA GLN A 328 -6.55 -21.34 -13.18
C GLN A 328 -7.69 -20.44 -13.66
N MET A 329 -8.46 -19.87 -12.75
CA MET A 329 -9.52 -18.90 -13.06
C MET A 329 -8.94 -17.64 -13.71
N VAL A 330 -7.90 -17.04 -13.12
CA VAL A 330 -7.23 -15.86 -13.70
C VAL A 330 -6.66 -16.19 -15.07
N ALA A 331 -5.95 -17.31 -15.24
CA ALA A 331 -5.38 -17.73 -16.51
C ALA A 331 -6.45 -17.90 -17.60
N ARG A 332 -7.60 -18.51 -17.26
CA ARG A 332 -8.75 -18.64 -18.18
C ARG A 332 -9.26 -17.27 -18.64
N LEU A 333 -9.43 -16.34 -17.71
CA LEU A 333 -9.95 -15.00 -18.00
C LEU A 333 -8.90 -14.13 -18.72
N GLN A 334 -7.61 -14.28 -18.42
CA GLN A 334 -6.54 -13.64 -19.20
C GLN A 334 -6.50 -14.14 -20.64
N LYS A 335 -6.69 -15.44 -20.85
CA LYS A 335 -6.81 -16.00 -22.20
C LYS A 335 -8.01 -15.40 -22.95
N LYS A 336 -9.18 -15.33 -22.29
CA LYS A 336 -10.37 -14.67 -22.86
C LYS A 336 -10.09 -13.21 -23.21
N LEU A 337 -9.44 -12.46 -22.32
CA LEU A 337 -9.04 -11.07 -22.57
C LEU A 337 -8.16 -10.93 -23.83
N LEU A 338 -7.19 -11.84 -24.03
CA LEU A 338 -6.34 -11.85 -25.20
C LEU A 338 -7.14 -12.12 -26.48
N GLU A 339 -7.99 -13.15 -26.46
CA GLU A 339 -8.77 -13.57 -27.64
C GLU A 339 -9.81 -12.52 -28.07
N GLU A 340 -10.48 -11.88 -27.10
CA GLU A 340 -11.58 -10.94 -27.38
C GLU A 340 -11.09 -9.50 -27.64
N HIS A 341 -10.12 -9.02 -26.86
CA HIS A 341 -9.70 -7.61 -26.92
C HIS A 341 -8.37 -7.39 -27.64
N TYR A 342 -7.48 -8.40 -27.63
CA TYR A 342 -6.12 -8.27 -28.18
C TYR A 342 -5.71 -9.44 -29.09
N PRO A 343 -6.50 -9.83 -30.08
CA PRO A 343 -6.22 -11.03 -30.93
C PRO A 343 -4.91 -10.91 -31.74
N SER A 344 -4.42 -9.69 -31.96
CA SER A 344 -3.15 -9.42 -32.66
C SER A 344 -1.99 -9.07 -31.72
N ALA A 345 -2.17 -9.18 -30.40
CA ALA A 345 -1.12 -8.88 -29.44
C ALA A 345 0.03 -9.87 -29.53
N ASN A 346 1.25 -9.37 -29.32
CA ASN A 346 2.40 -10.22 -29.10
C ASN A 346 2.35 -10.79 -27.66
N HIS A 347 1.95 -12.06 -27.53
CA HIS A 347 1.87 -12.72 -26.23
C HIS A 347 3.19 -13.41 -25.89
N ILE A 348 3.73 -13.09 -24.72
CA ILE A 348 4.98 -13.64 -24.16
C ILE A 348 4.62 -14.34 -22.86
N HIS A 349 4.84 -15.65 -22.83
CA HIS A 349 4.65 -16.46 -21.62
C HIS A 349 6.00 -16.76 -20.97
N ILE A 350 6.15 -16.41 -19.68
CA ILE A 350 7.37 -16.66 -18.90
C ILE A 350 7.14 -17.86 -18.00
N LYS A 351 7.76 -18.98 -18.36
CA LYS A 351 7.60 -20.23 -17.63
C LYS A 351 8.23 -20.13 -16.23
N GLY A 352 7.54 -20.65 -15.22
CA GLY A 352 7.96 -20.64 -13.81
C GLY A 352 7.75 -19.29 -13.09
N ALA A 353 7.36 -18.24 -13.82
CA ALA A 353 7.16 -16.91 -13.25
C ALA A 353 5.74 -16.70 -12.70
N ASP A 354 5.59 -15.73 -11.81
CA ASP A 354 4.32 -15.20 -11.33
C ASP A 354 4.33 -13.64 -11.38
N ARG A 355 3.30 -12.99 -10.88
CA ARG A 355 3.17 -11.53 -10.85
C ARG A 355 4.39 -10.79 -10.28
N ARG A 356 5.27 -11.48 -9.53
CA ARG A 356 6.51 -10.93 -8.97
C ARG A 356 7.66 -10.91 -9.99
N MET A 357 7.44 -11.36 -11.26
CA MET A 357 8.47 -11.39 -12.31
C MET A 357 9.11 -10.03 -12.56
N ILE A 358 8.40 -8.93 -12.29
CA ILE A 358 8.89 -7.57 -12.51
C ILE A 358 10.20 -7.32 -11.75
N TYR A 359 10.31 -7.81 -10.52
CA TYR A 359 11.50 -7.61 -9.67
C TYR A 359 12.27 -8.89 -9.41
N LYS A 360 11.67 -10.08 -9.62
CA LYS A 360 12.40 -11.35 -9.49
C LYS A 360 13.09 -11.79 -10.77
N GLU A 361 12.45 -11.58 -11.93
CA GLU A 361 12.95 -12.01 -13.24
C GLU A 361 12.86 -10.87 -14.28
N PRO A 362 13.42 -9.68 -13.99
CA PRO A 362 13.24 -8.47 -14.79
C PRO A 362 13.84 -8.56 -16.19
N SER A 363 14.71 -9.54 -16.45
CA SER A 363 15.46 -9.65 -17.71
C SER A 363 14.57 -9.87 -18.92
N ALA A 364 13.56 -10.73 -18.84
CA ALA A 364 12.65 -11.02 -19.94
C ALA A 364 11.84 -9.77 -20.34
N ILE A 365 11.33 -9.03 -19.35
CA ILE A 365 10.59 -7.78 -19.54
C ILE A 365 11.51 -6.72 -20.14
N SER A 366 12.70 -6.54 -19.57
CA SER A 366 13.66 -5.54 -20.04
C SER A 366 14.13 -5.79 -21.47
N GLN A 367 14.39 -7.04 -21.84
CA GLN A 367 14.78 -7.42 -23.21
C GLN A 367 13.65 -7.14 -24.22
N HIS A 368 12.40 -7.41 -23.85
CA HIS A 368 11.26 -7.10 -24.70
C HIS A 368 11.12 -5.59 -24.91
N LEU A 369 11.18 -4.79 -23.83
CA LEU A 369 11.08 -3.34 -23.92
C LEU A 369 12.21 -2.73 -24.75
N ARG A 370 13.45 -3.19 -24.57
CA ARG A 370 14.59 -2.72 -25.39
C ARG A 370 14.39 -3.02 -26.87
N ARG A 371 13.86 -4.21 -27.22
CA ARG A 371 13.52 -4.54 -28.62
C ARG A 371 12.45 -3.60 -29.19
N LEU A 372 11.39 -3.32 -28.43
CA LEU A 372 10.35 -2.37 -28.84
C LEU A 372 10.91 -0.98 -29.09
N VAL A 373 11.75 -0.48 -28.18
CA VAL A 373 12.41 0.83 -28.33
C VAL A 373 13.23 0.89 -29.61
N HIS A 374 14.10 -0.10 -29.85
CA HIS A 374 14.91 -0.14 -31.09
C HIS A 374 14.06 -0.22 -32.36
N GLN A 375 12.95 -0.98 -32.36
CA GLN A 375 12.05 -1.05 -33.48
C GLN A 375 11.37 0.30 -33.79
N ARG A 376 11.07 1.09 -32.77
CA ARG A 376 10.49 2.43 -32.93
C ARG A 376 11.52 3.48 -33.37
N GLN A 377 12.73 3.41 -32.84
CA GLN A 377 13.85 4.28 -33.25
C GLN A 377 14.28 4.03 -34.69
N GLY A 378 14.25 2.78 -35.19
CA GLY A 378 14.58 2.45 -36.57
C GLY A 378 13.49 2.79 -37.61
N LYS A 379 12.31 3.24 -37.16
CA LYS A 379 11.18 3.67 -38.03
C LYS A 379 11.03 5.20 -38.11
N GLN A 380 11.79 5.94 -37.31
CA GLN A 380 11.91 7.40 -37.36
C GLN A 380 13.05 7.82 -38.29
#